data_c42eb828ff67fa51e2d74d0e7f546ba3
#
_entry.id   c42eb828ff67fa51e2d74d0e7f546ba3
#
_cell.length_a   1.000
_cell.length_b   1.000
_cell.length_c   1.000
_cell.angle_alpha   90.00
_cell.angle_beta   90.00
_cell.angle_gamma   90.00
#
_symmetry.space_group_name_H-M   'P 1'
#
loop_
_entity.id
_entity.type
_entity.pdbx_description
1 polymer ?
#
loop_
_entity_poly.entity_id
_entity_poly.type
_entity_poly.pdbx_seq_one_letter_code
_entity_poly.pdbx_strand_id
1 'polypeptide(L)'
;MAAGKSSKAHRRGLAVVLAILVIAAIAGALYWQERSLRERTSGPSPTWRAEPTSTSASGPPPPPPPGDPSRFDTARQRLGQLEVRGWDRTSDFKRYRFGKAWSDDVDVEFGHNGCNTRDDILRRDLQNLVVRRSTCYAQSGTLVDPYSGVTIDFVRSPETSKAIEIDHVVALADAWYKGARSWDPQRRLDFANDPRNLLAVSPKANFDKAFRDAASWLPPNEAFRCDFVARQIEVKAAYGLWLAAKEKKAMEAVLARC
;
A
#
# COMPACT_ATOMS: atom_id res chain seq x y z
N MET A 1 -48.36 -23.26 -62.79
CA MET A 1 -47.34 -22.46 -61.98
C MET A 1 -47.89 -22.25 -60.58
N ALA A 2 -47.67 -23.15 -59.61
CA ALA A 2 -48.09 -22.98 -58.22
C ALA A 2 -47.29 -23.96 -57.31
N ALA A 3 -46.00 -23.75 -57.11
CA ALA A 3 -45.17 -24.57 -56.20
C ALA A 3 -44.12 -23.80 -55.41
N GLY A 4 -44.29 -22.49 -55.18
CA GLY A 4 -43.26 -21.68 -54.57
C GLY A 4 -43.57 -21.06 -53.20
N LYS A 5 -44.77 -21.17 -52.66
CA LYS A 5 -45.19 -20.44 -51.43
C LYS A 5 -45.15 -21.27 -50.13
N SER A 6 -45.15 -22.60 -50.18
CA SER A 6 -45.20 -23.46 -48.99
C SER A 6 -43.87 -23.55 -48.22
N SER A 7 -42.73 -23.50 -48.89
CA SER A 7 -41.41 -23.67 -48.28
C SER A 7 -40.95 -22.54 -47.36
N LYS A 8 -41.34 -21.28 -47.65
CA LYS A 8 -40.96 -20.12 -46.84
C LYS A 8 -41.72 -20.01 -45.49
N ALA A 9 -42.98 -20.46 -45.47
CA ALA A 9 -43.78 -20.46 -44.25
C ALA A 9 -43.26 -21.50 -43.25
N HIS A 10 -42.90 -22.71 -43.73
CA HIS A 10 -42.33 -23.77 -42.87
C HIS A 10 -40.98 -23.38 -42.26
N ARG A 11 -40.12 -22.74 -43.03
CA ARG A 11 -38.82 -22.28 -42.53
C ARG A 11 -38.96 -21.16 -41.49
N ARG A 12 -39.95 -20.27 -41.61
CA ARG A 12 -40.24 -19.24 -40.62
C ARG A 12 -40.80 -19.82 -39.33
N GLY A 13 -41.67 -20.78 -39.40
CA GLY A 13 -42.22 -21.50 -38.25
C GLY A 13 -41.11 -22.23 -37.45
N LEU A 14 -40.22 -22.93 -38.16
CA LEU A 14 -39.10 -23.64 -37.54
C LEU A 14 -38.12 -22.68 -36.84
N ALA A 15 -37.84 -21.53 -37.44
CA ALA A 15 -36.95 -20.52 -36.85
C ALA A 15 -37.55 -19.90 -35.56
N VAL A 16 -38.85 -19.65 -35.51
CA VAL A 16 -39.55 -19.17 -34.32
C VAL A 16 -39.53 -20.20 -33.18
N VAL A 17 -39.77 -21.47 -33.49
CA VAL A 17 -39.74 -22.55 -32.48
C VAL A 17 -38.33 -22.72 -31.94
N LEU A 18 -37.28 -22.67 -32.77
CA LEU A 18 -35.89 -22.73 -32.33
C LEU A 18 -35.53 -21.54 -31.42
N ALA A 19 -35.98 -20.33 -31.77
CA ALA A 19 -35.73 -19.14 -30.95
C ALA A 19 -36.38 -19.25 -29.56
N ILE A 20 -37.62 -19.77 -29.48
CA ILE A 20 -38.31 -19.98 -28.19
C ILE A 20 -37.59 -21.03 -27.35
N LEU A 21 -37.12 -22.14 -27.94
CA LEU A 21 -36.38 -23.17 -27.23
C LEU A 21 -35.04 -22.66 -26.69
N VAL A 22 -34.34 -21.81 -27.43
CA VAL A 22 -33.09 -21.17 -26.98
C VAL A 22 -33.34 -20.21 -25.81
N ILE A 23 -34.41 -19.41 -25.89
CA ILE A 23 -34.78 -18.50 -24.79
C ILE A 23 -35.18 -19.29 -23.54
N ALA A 24 -35.89 -20.36 -23.66
CA ALA A 24 -36.28 -21.23 -22.54
C ALA A 24 -35.05 -21.91 -21.90
N ALA A 25 -34.08 -22.33 -22.70
CA ALA A 25 -32.82 -22.92 -22.20
C ALA A 25 -31.95 -21.88 -21.43
N ILE A 26 -31.89 -20.66 -21.95
CA ILE A 26 -31.15 -19.55 -21.27
C ILE A 26 -31.86 -19.20 -19.97
N ALA A 27 -33.16 -19.05 -19.94
CA ALA A 27 -33.94 -18.78 -18.74
C ALA A 27 -33.79 -19.90 -17.68
N GLY A 28 -33.78 -21.16 -18.11
CA GLY A 28 -33.52 -22.30 -17.23
C GLY A 28 -32.12 -22.30 -16.64
N ALA A 29 -31.09 -21.96 -17.43
CA ALA A 29 -29.74 -21.88 -16.97
C ALA A 29 -29.54 -20.72 -15.93
N LEU A 30 -30.14 -19.56 -16.18
CA LEU A 30 -30.12 -18.42 -15.25
C LEU A 30 -30.84 -18.76 -13.94
N TYR A 31 -31.99 -19.44 -14.00
CA TYR A 31 -32.71 -19.85 -12.80
C TYR A 31 -31.91 -20.88 -11.97
N TRP A 32 -31.24 -21.83 -12.60
CA TRP A 32 -30.37 -22.79 -11.93
C TRP A 32 -29.13 -22.11 -11.29
N GLN A 33 -28.56 -21.13 -11.97
CA GLN A 33 -27.44 -20.37 -11.44
C GLN A 33 -27.82 -19.54 -10.21
N GLU A 34 -28.99 -18.91 -10.24
CA GLU A 34 -29.54 -18.15 -9.11
C GLU A 34 -29.87 -19.02 -7.90
N ARG A 35 -30.41 -20.20 -8.15
CA ARG A 35 -30.71 -21.19 -7.11
C ARG A 35 -29.44 -21.76 -6.47
N SER A 36 -28.42 -22.07 -7.25
CA SER A 36 -27.13 -22.58 -6.75
C SER A 36 -26.38 -21.52 -5.90
N LEU A 37 -26.58 -20.24 -6.19
CA LEU A 37 -26.05 -19.14 -5.38
C LEU A 37 -26.78 -19.02 -4.04
N ARG A 38 -28.09 -19.22 -3.99
CA ARG A 38 -28.88 -19.19 -2.74
C ARG A 38 -28.55 -20.35 -1.81
N GLU A 39 -28.31 -21.54 -2.34
CA GLU A 39 -27.95 -22.72 -1.53
C GLU A 39 -26.55 -22.63 -0.91
N ARG A 40 -25.63 -21.83 -1.50
CA ARG A 40 -24.30 -21.56 -0.93
C ARG A 40 -24.28 -20.54 0.21
N THR A 41 -25.34 -19.76 0.39
CA THR A 41 -25.44 -18.71 1.41
C THR A 41 -26.17 -19.15 2.68
N SER A 42 -26.73 -20.38 2.75
CA SER A 42 -27.50 -20.88 3.89
C SER A 42 -26.79 -21.95 4.75
N GLY A 43 -25.46 -22.03 4.68
CA GLY A 43 -24.65 -22.85 5.59
C GLY A 43 -24.49 -22.19 6.97
N PRO A 44 -24.46 -22.99 8.08
CA PRO A 44 -24.23 -22.43 9.42
C PRO A 44 -22.86 -21.76 9.49
N SER A 45 -22.83 -20.55 10.06
CA SER A 45 -21.60 -19.78 10.29
C SER A 45 -20.65 -20.58 11.20
N PRO A 46 -19.37 -20.73 10.82
CA PRO A 46 -18.40 -21.33 11.73
C PRO A 46 -18.16 -20.39 12.91
N THR A 47 -18.46 -20.87 14.11
CA THR A 47 -18.07 -20.20 15.36
C THR A 47 -16.58 -20.38 15.57
N TRP A 48 -15.79 -19.36 15.26
CA TRP A 48 -14.38 -19.30 15.60
C TRP A 48 -14.22 -19.05 17.10
N ARG A 49 -13.90 -20.09 17.84
CA ARG A 49 -13.35 -19.96 19.18
C ARG A 49 -11.85 -19.73 19.03
N ALA A 50 -11.40 -18.50 19.25
CA ALA A 50 -9.97 -18.17 19.29
C ALA A 50 -9.35 -18.86 20.53
N GLU A 51 -8.54 -19.88 20.32
CA GLU A 51 -7.58 -20.34 21.33
C GLU A 51 -6.34 -19.44 21.25
N PRO A 52 -5.80 -18.95 22.36
CA PRO A 52 -4.58 -18.17 22.37
C PRO A 52 -3.38 -19.11 22.21
N THR A 53 -2.94 -19.37 21.01
CA THR A 53 -1.60 -19.94 20.78
C THR A 53 -0.57 -18.84 20.96
N SER A 54 0.09 -18.82 22.11
CA SER A 54 1.28 -18.01 22.36
C SER A 54 2.44 -18.58 21.54
N THR A 55 2.63 -18.06 20.34
CA THR A 55 3.87 -18.25 19.59
C THR A 55 4.71 -17.01 19.86
N SER A 56 5.82 -17.18 20.59
CA SER A 56 6.85 -16.16 20.76
C SER A 56 7.43 -15.79 19.39
N ALA A 57 6.90 -14.76 18.78
CA ALA A 57 7.54 -14.14 17.62
C ALA A 57 8.66 -13.23 18.15
N SER A 58 9.91 -13.65 17.99
CA SER A 58 11.11 -12.83 18.26
C SER A 58 11.31 -11.83 17.09
N GLY A 59 10.35 -10.94 16.88
CA GLY A 59 10.51 -9.77 16.04
C GLY A 59 10.78 -8.54 16.92
N PRO A 60 11.39 -7.49 16.39
CA PRO A 60 11.47 -6.23 17.12
C PRO A 60 10.06 -5.77 17.50
N PRO A 61 9.88 -5.15 18.69
CA PRO A 61 8.56 -4.68 19.11
C PRO A 61 7.99 -3.69 18.09
N PRO A 62 6.66 -3.69 17.89
CA PRO A 62 6.02 -2.73 17.02
C PRO A 62 6.35 -1.30 17.46
N PRO A 63 6.43 -0.33 16.53
CA PRO A 63 6.69 1.05 16.87
C PRO A 63 5.61 1.58 17.82
N PRO A 64 5.96 2.41 18.81
CA PRO A 64 5.00 2.99 19.73
C PRO A 64 3.98 3.85 18.95
N PRO A 65 2.73 3.95 19.47
CA PRO A 65 1.68 4.70 18.82
C PRO A 65 2.07 6.17 18.61
N PRO A 66 1.52 6.83 17.57
CA PRO A 66 1.73 8.25 17.35
C PRO A 66 1.37 9.06 18.62
N GLY A 67 2.26 9.95 19.07
CA GLY A 67 2.04 10.80 20.24
C GLY A 67 2.68 10.32 21.54
N ASP A 68 3.36 9.16 21.58
CA ASP A 68 4.13 8.74 22.75
C ASP A 68 5.48 9.51 22.83
N PRO A 69 5.72 10.34 23.87
CA PRO A 69 6.98 11.05 24.04
C PRO A 69 8.21 10.14 24.09
N SER A 70 8.10 8.93 24.61
CA SER A 70 9.19 7.95 24.68
C SER A 70 9.73 7.56 23.30
N ARG A 71 8.91 7.70 22.25
CA ARG A 71 9.30 7.48 20.86
C ARG A 71 10.40 8.43 20.41
N PHE A 72 10.33 9.70 20.82
CA PHE A 72 11.33 10.70 20.44
C PHE A 72 12.63 10.51 21.23
N ASP A 73 12.58 10.04 22.47
CA ASP A 73 13.79 9.65 23.22
C ASP A 73 14.48 8.46 22.55
N THR A 74 13.71 7.45 22.16
CA THR A 74 14.22 6.32 21.38
C THR A 74 14.84 6.78 20.06
N ALA A 75 14.21 7.73 19.37
CA ALA A 75 14.75 8.29 18.13
C ALA A 75 16.07 9.04 18.37
N ARG A 76 16.19 9.86 19.44
CA ARG A 76 17.44 10.53 19.82
C ARG A 76 18.57 9.54 20.09
N GLN A 77 18.27 8.47 20.84
CA GLN A 77 19.24 7.42 21.14
C GLN A 77 19.74 6.72 19.86
N ARG A 78 18.81 6.30 18.99
CA ARG A 78 19.13 5.67 17.70
C ARG A 78 19.92 6.61 16.79
N LEU A 79 19.55 7.88 16.71
CA LEU A 79 20.25 8.89 15.91
C LEU A 79 21.72 9.01 16.34
N GLY A 80 22.00 8.92 17.65
CA GLY A 80 23.37 8.92 18.18
C GLY A 80 24.21 7.73 17.70
N GLN A 81 23.58 6.59 17.39
CA GLN A 81 24.23 5.34 16.98
C GLN A 81 24.38 5.19 15.46
N LEU A 82 23.66 5.99 14.66
CA LEU A 82 23.75 5.91 13.20
C LEU A 82 25.11 6.42 12.71
N GLU A 83 25.70 5.65 11.78
CA GLU A 83 26.93 6.02 11.12
C GLU A 83 26.77 7.34 10.34
N VAL A 84 27.78 8.19 10.37
CA VAL A 84 27.81 9.44 9.59
C VAL A 84 28.86 9.29 8.49
N ARG A 85 28.41 9.33 7.23
CA ARG A 85 29.25 9.23 6.03
C ARG A 85 28.79 10.21 4.98
N GLY A 86 29.66 10.50 4.00
CA GLY A 86 29.23 11.20 2.78
C GLY A 86 28.37 10.33 1.87
N TRP A 87 27.66 10.96 0.92
CA TRP A 87 26.96 10.26 -0.13
C TRP A 87 27.92 9.44 -1.00
N ASP A 88 27.53 8.22 -1.31
CA ASP A 88 28.17 7.47 -2.39
C ASP A 88 27.77 8.10 -3.74
N ARG A 89 28.72 8.82 -4.35
CA ARG A 89 28.49 9.64 -5.56
C ARG A 89 28.47 8.83 -6.84
N THR A 90 28.03 7.59 -6.81
CA THR A 90 27.80 6.82 -8.02
C THR A 90 26.50 7.27 -8.69
N SER A 91 26.46 7.36 -10.01
CA SER A 91 25.26 7.79 -10.75
C SER A 91 24.38 6.63 -11.24
N ASP A 92 24.44 5.49 -10.56
CA ASP A 92 23.86 4.24 -11.06
C ASP A 92 22.51 3.86 -10.41
N PHE A 93 21.88 4.76 -9.67
CA PHE A 93 20.53 4.51 -9.12
C PHE A 93 19.53 4.22 -10.24
N LYS A 94 18.81 3.11 -10.07
CA LYS A 94 17.66 2.73 -10.90
C LYS A 94 16.56 2.17 -9.99
N ARG A 95 15.36 2.73 -10.05
CA ARG A 95 14.23 2.31 -9.22
C ARG A 95 13.94 0.81 -9.29
N TYR A 96 14.05 0.20 -10.47
CA TYR A 96 13.79 -1.24 -10.66
C TYR A 96 14.72 -2.16 -9.86
N ARG A 97 15.87 -1.66 -9.38
CA ARG A 97 16.78 -2.43 -8.53
C ARG A 97 16.22 -2.74 -7.14
N PHE A 98 15.13 -2.08 -6.76
CA PHE A 98 14.36 -2.36 -5.56
C PHE A 98 13.22 -3.37 -5.81
N GLY A 99 13.21 -4.05 -6.96
CA GLY A 99 12.27 -5.10 -7.30
C GLY A 99 10.91 -4.59 -7.76
N LYS A 100 9.91 -5.46 -7.68
CA LYS A 100 8.53 -5.18 -8.08
C LYS A 100 7.88 -4.18 -7.12
N ALA A 101 7.33 -3.11 -7.65
CA ALA A 101 6.58 -2.15 -6.85
C ALA A 101 5.34 -2.81 -6.23
N TRP A 102 5.09 -2.50 -4.96
CA TRP A 102 3.94 -2.95 -4.17
C TRP A 102 3.81 -4.48 -4.12
N SER A 103 4.95 -5.17 -3.98
CA SER A 103 5.00 -6.64 -3.88
C SER A 103 4.38 -7.10 -2.56
N ASP A 104 3.58 -8.18 -2.63
CA ASP A 104 3.16 -8.94 -1.47
C ASP A 104 4.20 -10.00 -1.04
N ASP A 105 5.14 -10.31 -1.94
CA ASP A 105 6.20 -11.29 -1.71
C ASP A 105 7.41 -10.64 -1.02
N VAL A 106 7.23 -10.30 0.26
CA VAL A 106 8.20 -9.56 1.08
C VAL A 106 8.17 -10.05 2.54
N ASP A 107 9.34 -10.04 3.19
CA ASP A 107 9.52 -10.53 4.57
C ASP A 107 9.41 -9.39 5.60
N VAL A 108 8.43 -8.51 5.42
CA VAL A 108 8.11 -7.40 6.31
C VAL A 108 6.63 -7.43 6.71
N GLU A 109 6.22 -6.58 7.63
CA GLU A 109 4.82 -6.45 8.02
C GLU A 109 3.93 -6.26 6.79
N PHE A 110 2.77 -6.91 6.75
CA PHE A 110 1.83 -7.03 5.64
C PHE A 110 2.29 -7.90 4.47
N GLY A 111 3.53 -8.39 4.43
CA GLY A 111 3.95 -9.35 3.41
C GLY A 111 3.17 -10.66 3.48
N HIS A 112 3.02 -11.34 2.34
CA HIS A 112 2.34 -12.64 2.18
C HIS A 112 0.88 -12.66 2.69
N ASN A 113 0.20 -11.51 2.72
CA ASN A 113 -1.18 -11.42 3.18
C ASN A 113 -2.22 -11.51 2.06
N GLY A 114 -1.77 -11.67 0.80
CA GLY A 114 -2.61 -11.72 -0.39
C GLY A 114 -3.01 -10.35 -0.93
N CYS A 115 -2.51 -9.26 -0.34
CA CYS A 115 -2.75 -7.89 -0.76
C CYS A 115 -1.47 -7.25 -1.30
N ASN A 116 -1.57 -6.31 -2.21
CA ASN A 116 -0.40 -5.52 -2.57
C ASN A 116 -0.13 -4.44 -1.52
N THR A 117 1.13 -4.13 -1.29
CA THR A 117 1.57 -3.16 -0.28
C THR A 117 0.86 -1.80 -0.37
N ARG A 118 0.57 -1.30 -1.59
CA ARG A 118 -0.15 -0.03 -1.73
C ARG A 118 -1.54 -0.07 -1.10
N ASP A 119 -2.28 -1.17 -1.30
CA ASP A 119 -3.61 -1.29 -0.71
C ASP A 119 -3.55 -1.46 0.81
N ASP A 120 -2.53 -2.12 1.33
CA ASP A 120 -2.31 -2.22 2.78
C ASP A 120 -2.03 -0.85 3.41
N ILE A 121 -1.16 -0.04 2.79
CA ILE A 121 -0.88 1.31 3.27
C ILE A 121 -2.12 2.21 3.18
N LEU A 122 -2.90 2.14 2.10
CA LEU A 122 -4.16 2.87 2.00
C LEU A 122 -5.15 2.45 3.09
N ARG A 123 -5.24 1.14 3.40
CA ARG A 123 -6.10 0.63 4.47
C ARG A 123 -5.64 1.05 5.85
N ARG A 124 -4.34 1.23 6.07
CA ARG A 124 -3.77 1.72 7.33
C ARG A 124 -4.00 3.23 7.53
N ASP A 125 -3.83 4.02 6.46
CA ASP A 125 -3.71 5.48 6.56
C ASP A 125 -5.03 6.22 6.30
N LEU A 126 -6.01 5.60 5.62
CA LEU A 126 -7.30 6.23 5.35
C LEU A 126 -8.24 6.12 6.55
N GLN A 127 -8.84 7.24 6.92
CA GLN A 127 -10.00 7.33 7.80
C GLN A 127 -11.30 7.06 7.01
N ASN A 128 -12.39 6.70 7.72
CA ASN A 128 -13.70 6.41 7.09
C ASN A 128 -13.59 5.42 5.91
N LEU A 129 -12.70 4.45 6.07
CA LEU A 129 -12.31 3.52 5.01
C LEU A 129 -13.49 2.62 4.61
N VAL A 130 -13.76 2.56 3.32
CA VAL A 130 -14.60 1.54 2.71
C VAL A 130 -13.72 0.62 1.87
N VAL A 131 -13.73 -0.68 2.19
CA VAL A 131 -13.00 -1.69 1.42
C VAL A 131 -13.97 -2.39 0.48
N ARG A 132 -13.58 -2.59 -0.77
CA ARG A 132 -14.37 -3.34 -1.74
C ARG A 132 -14.52 -4.79 -1.27
N ARG A 133 -15.76 -5.25 -1.18
CA ARG A 133 -16.10 -6.59 -0.68
C ARG A 133 -15.25 -7.69 -1.33
N SER A 134 -14.73 -8.60 -0.50
CA SER A 134 -13.90 -9.75 -0.91
C SER A 134 -12.61 -9.38 -1.65
N THR A 135 -12.06 -8.20 -1.42
CA THR A 135 -10.78 -7.74 -1.98
C THR A 135 -9.98 -6.96 -0.94
N CYS A 136 -8.71 -6.64 -1.25
CA CYS A 136 -7.89 -5.72 -0.45
C CYS A 136 -8.11 -4.25 -0.80
N TYR A 137 -8.89 -3.94 -1.84
CA TYR A 137 -8.94 -2.59 -2.40
C TYR A 137 -9.66 -1.60 -1.49
N ALA A 138 -8.95 -0.57 -1.04
CA ALA A 138 -9.57 0.62 -0.51
C ALA A 138 -10.43 1.24 -1.61
N GLN A 139 -11.76 1.22 -1.43
CA GLN A 139 -12.72 1.76 -2.39
C GLN A 139 -12.88 3.27 -2.21
N SER A 140 -13.00 3.70 -0.96
CA SER A 140 -13.04 5.12 -0.60
C SER A 140 -12.54 5.31 0.84
N GLY A 141 -12.27 6.55 1.19
CA GLY A 141 -11.85 6.99 2.51
C GLY A 141 -11.36 8.41 2.49
N THR A 142 -10.94 8.92 3.63
CA THR A 142 -10.42 10.28 3.78
C THR A 142 -8.99 10.22 4.28
N LEU A 143 -8.06 10.84 3.58
CA LEU A 143 -6.68 11.02 4.03
C LEU A 143 -6.51 12.41 4.64
N VAL A 144 -6.03 12.47 5.88
CA VAL A 144 -5.39 13.69 6.39
C VAL A 144 -3.91 13.56 6.04
N ASP A 145 -3.48 14.24 4.97
CA ASP A 145 -2.10 14.13 4.48
C ASP A 145 -1.10 14.56 5.56
N PRO A 146 -0.26 13.65 6.07
CA PRO A 146 0.65 13.99 7.15
C PRO A 146 1.66 15.05 6.75
N TYR A 147 2.03 15.15 5.48
CA TYR A 147 3.03 16.10 5.02
C TYR A 147 2.51 17.53 4.90
N SER A 148 1.29 17.72 4.44
CA SER A 148 0.71 19.05 4.23
C SER A 148 -0.37 19.43 5.24
N GLY A 149 -0.96 18.48 5.95
CA GLY A 149 -2.15 18.69 6.79
C GLY A 149 -3.46 18.81 6.00
N VAL A 150 -3.42 18.71 4.68
CA VAL A 150 -4.61 18.83 3.83
C VAL A 150 -5.43 17.54 3.89
N THR A 151 -6.76 17.70 3.96
CA THR A 151 -7.69 16.57 3.86
C THR A 151 -8.01 16.27 2.41
N ILE A 152 -7.93 14.99 2.03
CA ILE A 152 -8.18 14.49 0.68
C ILE A 152 -9.24 13.40 0.76
N ASP A 153 -10.38 13.62 0.12
CA ASP A 153 -11.39 12.59 -0.06
C ASP A 153 -10.99 11.70 -1.23
N PHE A 154 -10.87 10.42 -0.95
CA PHE A 154 -10.45 9.41 -1.91
C PHE A 154 -11.63 8.53 -2.31
N VAL A 155 -11.83 8.41 -3.61
CA VAL A 155 -12.70 7.41 -4.23
C VAL A 155 -11.91 6.76 -5.35
N ARG A 156 -11.81 5.43 -5.34
CA ARG A 156 -11.00 4.69 -6.33
C ARG A 156 -11.67 4.71 -7.71
N SER A 157 -11.03 5.35 -8.66
CA SER A 157 -11.35 5.30 -10.08
C SER A 157 -10.05 5.42 -10.90
N PRO A 158 -10.07 5.20 -12.21
CA PRO A 158 -8.91 5.46 -13.08
C PRO A 158 -8.40 6.90 -12.96
N GLU A 159 -9.31 7.87 -12.78
CA GLU A 159 -8.99 9.31 -12.71
C GLU A 159 -8.50 9.71 -11.32
N THR A 160 -9.13 9.21 -10.27
CA THR A 160 -8.92 9.68 -8.89
C THR A 160 -7.91 8.82 -8.11
N SER A 161 -7.54 7.64 -8.60
CA SER A 161 -6.56 6.77 -7.92
C SER A 161 -5.18 7.42 -7.74
N LYS A 162 -4.90 8.49 -8.49
CA LYS A 162 -3.68 9.31 -8.38
C LYS A 162 -3.80 10.44 -7.36
N ALA A 163 -4.97 10.65 -6.75
CA ALA A 163 -5.15 11.70 -5.74
C ALA A 163 -4.34 11.44 -4.46
N ILE A 164 -3.97 10.20 -4.22
CA ILE A 164 -3.10 9.79 -3.12
C ILE A 164 -1.95 8.96 -3.69
N GLU A 165 -0.73 9.29 -3.30
CA GLU A 165 0.48 8.52 -3.60
C GLU A 165 0.99 7.83 -2.32
N ILE A 166 1.79 6.77 -2.48
CA ILE A 166 2.54 6.17 -1.38
C ILE A 166 3.99 6.61 -1.52
N ASP A 167 4.43 7.38 -0.54
CA ASP A 167 5.81 7.85 -0.46
C ASP A 167 6.69 6.92 0.37
N HIS A 168 7.96 6.82 0.00
CA HIS A 168 9.01 6.23 0.82
C HIS A 168 9.60 7.33 1.71
N VAL A 169 9.35 7.29 3.02
CA VAL A 169 9.82 8.29 4.00
C VAL A 169 11.33 8.49 3.92
N VAL A 170 12.08 7.39 3.80
CA VAL A 170 13.46 7.36 3.30
C VAL A 170 13.41 6.98 1.84
N ALA A 171 13.61 7.93 0.95
CA ALA A 171 13.48 7.71 -0.48
C ALA A 171 14.43 6.62 -1.01
N LEU A 172 13.99 5.84 -2.00
CA LEU A 172 14.79 4.75 -2.56
C LEU A 172 16.15 5.23 -3.09
N ALA A 173 16.20 6.42 -3.68
CA ALA A 173 17.46 7.00 -4.15
C ALA A 173 18.35 7.46 -3.00
N ASP A 174 17.79 8.05 -1.93
CA ASP A 174 18.54 8.38 -0.73
C ASP A 174 19.14 7.13 -0.09
N ALA A 175 18.33 6.08 0.08
CA ALA A 175 18.81 4.80 0.59
C ALA A 175 19.89 4.18 -0.28
N TRP A 176 19.75 4.25 -1.62
CA TRP A 176 20.75 3.73 -2.56
C TRP A 176 22.13 4.34 -2.32
N TYR A 177 22.19 5.66 -2.19
CA TYR A 177 23.44 6.40 -1.96
C TYR A 177 23.94 6.35 -0.51
N LYS A 178 23.14 5.77 0.39
CA LYS A 178 23.48 5.68 1.82
C LYS A 178 23.49 4.21 2.32
N GLY A 179 23.75 3.23 1.44
CA GLY A 179 24.01 1.85 1.84
C GLY A 179 23.25 0.79 1.06
N ALA A 180 22.03 1.05 0.59
CA ALA A 180 21.19 0.04 -0.05
C ALA A 180 21.76 -0.56 -1.35
N ARG A 181 22.71 0.11 -1.97
CA ARG A 181 23.43 -0.36 -3.15
C ARG A 181 24.12 -1.71 -2.91
N SER A 182 24.65 -1.92 -1.71
CA SER A 182 25.37 -3.15 -1.35
C SER A 182 24.47 -4.30 -0.89
N TRP A 183 23.16 -4.06 -0.70
CA TRP A 183 22.25 -5.11 -0.26
C TRP A 183 21.97 -6.14 -1.34
N ASP A 184 21.55 -7.33 -0.94
CA ASP A 184 20.95 -8.30 -1.84
C ASP A 184 19.60 -7.83 -2.38
N PRO A 185 19.08 -8.45 -3.45
CA PRO A 185 17.82 -8.03 -4.07
C PRO A 185 16.61 -8.15 -3.14
N GLN A 186 16.53 -9.17 -2.27
CA GLN A 186 15.39 -9.36 -1.38
C GLN A 186 15.33 -8.25 -0.33
N ARG A 187 16.45 -7.93 0.31
CA ARG A 187 16.51 -6.83 1.28
C ARG A 187 16.11 -5.48 0.66
N ARG A 188 16.46 -5.23 -0.61
CA ARG A 188 15.98 -4.03 -1.31
C ARG A 188 14.49 -4.06 -1.57
N LEU A 189 13.93 -5.23 -1.94
CA LEU A 189 12.50 -5.42 -2.15
C LEU A 189 11.73 -5.20 -0.83
N ASP A 190 12.21 -5.76 0.27
CA ASP A 190 11.64 -5.60 1.61
C ASP A 190 11.64 -4.13 2.02
N PHE A 191 12.76 -3.43 1.88
CA PHE A 191 12.85 -1.99 2.18
C PHE A 191 11.85 -1.14 1.38
N ALA A 192 11.64 -1.49 0.10
CA ALA A 192 10.73 -0.75 -0.78
C ALA A 192 9.24 -1.00 -0.45
N ASN A 193 8.95 -2.06 0.28
CA ASN A 193 7.60 -2.46 0.65
C ASN A 193 7.37 -2.48 2.18
N ASP A 194 8.35 -2.04 2.98
CA ASP A 194 8.23 -1.98 4.42
C ASP A 194 7.25 -0.89 4.86
N PRO A 195 6.16 -1.23 5.57
CA PRO A 195 5.15 -0.26 6.02
C PRO A 195 5.75 0.86 6.90
N ARG A 196 6.85 0.59 7.60
CA ARG A 196 7.57 1.60 8.39
C ARG A 196 8.13 2.72 7.52
N ASN A 197 8.50 2.39 6.28
CA ASN A 197 9.05 3.33 5.30
C ASN A 197 7.98 3.96 4.38
N LEU A 198 6.72 3.61 4.52
CA LEU A 198 5.66 3.98 3.58
C LEU A 198 4.60 4.85 4.25
N LEU A 199 4.15 5.90 3.55
CA LEU A 199 3.04 6.77 3.95
C LEU A 199 2.15 7.12 2.75
N ALA A 200 0.84 7.12 2.96
CA ALA A 200 -0.09 7.73 2.04
C ALA A 200 -0.01 9.26 2.16
N VAL A 201 0.19 9.95 1.04
CA VAL A 201 0.44 11.40 1.00
C VAL A 201 -0.18 12.03 -0.24
N SER A 202 -0.29 13.36 -0.28
CA SER A 202 -0.67 14.10 -1.47
C SER A 202 0.42 14.02 -2.55
N PRO A 203 0.06 13.96 -3.85
CA PRO A 203 1.03 13.97 -4.94
C PRO A 203 1.95 15.19 -4.92
N LYS A 204 1.39 16.37 -4.55
CA LYS A 204 2.19 17.58 -4.47
C LYS A 204 3.28 17.50 -3.41
N ALA A 205 2.95 17.06 -2.20
CA ALA A 205 3.93 16.96 -1.13
C ALA A 205 4.98 15.89 -1.44
N ASN A 206 4.58 14.77 -2.06
CA ASN A 206 5.49 13.73 -2.52
C ASN A 206 6.46 14.26 -3.60
N PHE A 207 5.94 14.98 -4.58
CA PHE A 207 6.75 15.62 -5.62
C PHE A 207 7.76 16.62 -5.02
N ASP A 208 7.30 17.46 -4.09
CA ASP A 208 8.14 18.47 -3.42
C ASP A 208 9.24 17.79 -2.57
N LYS A 209 8.94 16.67 -1.92
CA LYS A 209 9.94 15.89 -1.17
C LYS A 209 10.95 15.22 -2.11
N ALA A 210 10.49 14.58 -3.18
CA ALA A 210 11.30 13.82 -4.12
C ALA A 210 12.25 12.83 -3.40
N PHE A 211 13.57 12.89 -3.67
CA PHE A 211 14.57 12.04 -3.01
C PHE A 211 15.34 12.76 -1.88
N ARG A 212 14.83 13.88 -1.41
CA ARG A 212 15.50 14.74 -0.40
C ARG A 212 15.46 14.07 0.97
N ASP A 213 16.56 14.25 1.69
CA ASP A 213 16.68 13.92 3.11
C ASP A 213 16.24 15.09 4.01
N ALA A 214 16.26 14.88 5.33
CA ALA A 214 15.83 15.87 6.32
C ALA A 214 16.65 17.18 6.31
N ALA A 215 17.86 17.20 5.72
CA ALA A 215 18.64 18.43 5.56
C ALA A 215 18.11 19.34 4.45
N SER A 216 17.38 18.77 3.50
CA SER A 216 16.96 19.45 2.27
C SER A 216 15.47 19.63 2.16
N TRP A 217 14.69 18.86 2.93
CA TRP A 217 13.24 18.95 2.98
C TRP A 217 12.68 18.42 4.30
N LEU A 218 11.72 19.14 4.83
CA LEU A 218 10.88 18.73 5.95
C LEU A 218 9.41 18.97 5.57
N PRO A 219 8.46 18.19 6.12
CA PRO A 219 7.03 18.42 5.90
C PRO A 219 6.66 19.88 6.17
N PRO A 220 5.90 20.55 5.28
CA PRO A 220 5.31 21.86 5.57
C PRO A 220 4.40 21.83 6.80
N ASN A 221 3.72 20.70 7.05
CA ASN A 221 2.99 20.45 8.30
C ASN A 221 4.00 20.30 9.46
N GLU A 222 4.20 21.37 10.21
CA GLU A 222 5.18 21.39 11.31
C GLU A 222 4.86 20.39 12.41
N ALA A 223 3.59 20.13 12.68
CA ALA A 223 3.16 19.19 13.70
C ALA A 223 3.61 17.74 13.40
N PHE A 224 3.85 17.42 12.13
CA PHE A 224 4.28 16.07 11.71
C PHE A 224 5.82 15.94 11.64
N ARG A 225 6.60 17.02 11.78
CA ARG A 225 8.07 16.97 11.61
C ARG A 225 8.77 16.05 12.60
N CYS A 226 8.31 16.01 13.84
CA CYS A 226 8.83 15.10 14.87
C CYS A 226 8.63 13.64 14.47
N ASP A 227 7.44 13.28 14.05
CA ASP A 227 7.10 11.94 13.60
C ASP A 227 7.84 11.56 12.32
N PHE A 228 7.94 12.48 11.38
CA PHE A 228 8.68 12.27 10.13
C PHE A 228 10.14 11.93 10.40
N VAL A 229 10.82 12.72 11.23
CA VAL A 229 12.24 12.53 11.56
C VAL A 229 12.43 11.24 12.37
N ALA A 230 11.60 10.99 13.37
CA ALA A 230 11.66 9.76 14.16
C ALA A 230 11.50 8.52 13.27
N ARG A 231 10.57 8.53 12.33
CA ARG A 231 10.35 7.45 11.36
C ARG A 231 11.55 7.26 10.42
N GLN A 232 12.14 8.35 9.91
CA GLN A 232 13.36 8.23 9.09
C GLN A 232 14.50 7.58 9.86
N ILE A 233 14.71 7.96 11.12
CA ILE A 233 15.74 7.39 11.99
C ILE A 233 15.46 5.90 12.23
N GLU A 234 14.22 5.54 12.54
CA GLU A 234 13.81 4.15 12.75
C GLU A 234 14.13 3.28 11.53
N VAL A 235 13.71 3.73 10.35
CA VAL A 235 13.96 3.01 9.09
C VAL A 235 15.44 2.89 8.80
N LYS A 236 16.21 3.99 8.95
CA LYS A 236 17.66 3.97 8.72
C LYS A 236 18.37 3.03 9.71
N ALA A 237 17.98 3.02 10.97
CA ALA A 237 18.54 2.12 11.97
C ALA A 237 18.21 0.65 11.66
N ALA A 238 16.96 0.33 11.30
CA ALA A 238 16.54 -1.03 10.97
C ALA A 238 17.29 -1.61 9.77
N TYR A 239 17.62 -0.77 8.81
CA TYR A 239 18.26 -1.20 7.56
C TYR A 239 19.78 -0.93 7.52
N GLY A 240 20.38 -0.35 8.56
CA GLY A 240 21.81 -0.05 8.59
C GLY A 240 22.24 1.00 7.56
N LEU A 241 21.35 1.97 7.28
CA LEU A 241 21.66 3.11 6.43
C LEU A 241 22.40 4.17 7.22
N TRP A 242 23.36 4.86 6.59
CA TRP A 242 24.05 5.97 7.21
C TRP A 242 23.38 7.32 6.95
N LEU A 243 23.85 8.35 7.63
CA LEU A 243 23.44 9.75 7.51
C LEU A 243 24.54 10.60 6.90
N ALA A 244 24.15 11.62 6.13
CA ALA A 244 25.05 12.74 5.87
C ALA A 244 25.15 13.65 7.10
N ALA A 245 26.30 14.31 7.32
CA ALA A 245 26.50 15.18 8.48
C ALA A 245 25.44 16.30 8.59
N LYS A 246 25.05 16.90 7.46
CA LYS A 246 23.99 17.91 7.42
C LYS A 246 22.62 17.34 7.77
N GLU A 247 22.34 16.11 7.34
CA GLU A 247 21.10 15.41 7.66
C GLU A 247 20.99 15.13 9.16
N LYS A 248 22.06 14.58 9.77
CA LYS A 248 22.10 14.37 11.22
C LYS A 248 21.82 15.64 11.99
N LYS A 249 22.49 16.74 11.64
CA LYS A 249 22.30 18.06 12.29
C LYS A 249 20.86 18.56 12.15
N ALA A 250 20.22 18.35 10.98
CA ALA A 250 18.82 18.74 10.77
C ALA A 250 17.87 17.90 11.62
N MET A 251 18.08 16.58 11.70
CA MET A 251 17.30 15.69 12.55
C MET A 251 17.43 16.03 14.03
N GLU A 252 18.65 16.31 14.51
CA GLU A 252 18.90 16.78 15.89
C GLU A 252 18.14 18.07 16.19
N ALA A 253 18.16 19.04 15.27
CA ALA A 253 17.45 20.31 15.43
C ALA A 253 15.91 20.15 15.48
N VAL A 254 15.34 19.18 14.75
CA VAL A 254 13.92 18.86 14.84
C VAL A 254 13.62 18.20 16.18
N LEU A 255 14.35 17.12 16.52
CA LEU A 255 14.10 16.36 17.75
C LEU A 255 14.29 17.19 19.04
N ALA A 256 15.11 18.25 19.00
CA ALA A 256 15.26 19.17 20.12
C ALA A 256 13.97 19.94 20.48
N ARG A 257 12.97 19.93 19.59
CA ARG A 257 11.67 20.61 19.76
C ARG A 257 10.52 19.62 20.05
N CYS A 258 10.83 18.34 20.01
CA CYS A 258 9.90 17.25 20.26
C CYS A 258 9.98 16.79 21.73
#